data_d8a095113a02377fccde9c81b7e59aa5
#
_entry.id   d8a095113a02377fccde9c81b7e59aa5
#
_cell.length_a   1.000
_cell.length_b   1.000
_cell.length_c   1.000
_cell.angle_alpha   90.00
_cell.angle_beta   90.00
_cell.angle_gamma   90.00
#
_symmetry.space_group_name_H-M   'P 1'
#
loop_
_entity.id
_entity.type
_entity.pdbx_description
1 polymer ?
#
loop_
_entity_poly.entity_id
_entity_poly.type
_entity_poly.pdbx_seq_one_letter_code
_entity_poly.pdbx_strand_id
1 'polypeptide(L)'
;GDLTYPYKVISSNTDELKKIILNEHEVSKKIISAKNPIVIFGQSALKLNSSGYLFEGMKKFLSENNKINDDWNALSVLSNNASTVGAYDLDILDNETIDNVLSNQFELIFLFGQDNLNIKKNNEFIVYIGTHGDRGAEMADLILPSAAYTEQDGYYTNLEGNLQLAFKASYPPGEAKEDWEIVNELSKKLVGKSLYTNKQNLIDNFLNYLN
;
A
#
# COMPACT_ATOMS: atom_id res chain seq x y z
N GLY A 1 -7.62 16.26 -17.59
CA GLY A 1 -7.72 15.99 -19.03
C GLY A 1 -9.14 15.62 -19.40
N ASP A 2 -9.44 15.64 -20.69
CA ASP A 2 -10.75 15.24 -21.18
C ASP A 2 -10.92 13.72 -21.07
N LEU A 3 -12.08 13.31 -20.54
CA LEU A 3 -12.47 11.91 -20.45
C LEU A 3 -13.29 11.51 -21.66
N THR A 4 -13.28 10.25 -22.01
CA THR A 4 -13.97 9.72 -23.19
C THR A 4 -15.48 9.44 -22.99
N TYR A 5 -15.99 9.67 -21.78
CA TYR A 5 -17.38 9.47 -21.40
C TYR A 5 -18.02 10.74 -20.83
N PRO A 6 -19.36 10.88 -20.81
CA PRO A 6 -20.00 12.04 -20.23
C PRO A 6 -19.71 12.20 -18.74
N TYR A 7 -19.26 13.37 -18.34
CA TYR A 7 -19.00 13.72 -16.95
C TYR A 7 -19.23 15.20 -16.70
N LYS A 8 -19.34 15.58 -15.44
CA LYS A 8 -19.44 16.99 -15.03
C LYS A 8 -18.25 17.30 -14.11
N VAL A 9 -17.40 18.22 -14.56
CA VAL A 9 -16.40 18.82 -13.68
C VAL A 9 -17.10 19.75 -12.71
N ILE A 10 -16.95 19.51 -11.42
CA ILE A 10 -17.52 20.37 -10.38
C ILE A 10 -16.58 21.56 -10.16
N SER A 11 -15.29 21.27 -9.94
CA SER A 11 -14.26 22.29 -9.73
C SER A 11 -12.87 21.67 -9.84
N SER A 12 -11.87 22.53 -10.04
CA SER A 12 -10.44 22.23 -9.83
C SER A 12 -9.95 22.64 -8.44
N ASN A 13 -10.86 23.18 -7.58
CA ASN A 13 -10.53 23.68 -6.25
C ASN A 13 -11.15 22.79 -5.17
N THR A 14 -10.41 22.51 -4.11
CA THR A 14 -10.84 21.74 -2.94
C THR A 14 -11.93 22.45 -2.10
N ASP A 15 -12.12 23.76 -2.27
CA ASP A 15 -13.18 24.50 -1.57
C ASP A 15 -14.59 24.00 -1.93
N GLU A 16 -14.80 23.56 -3.16
CA GLU A 16 -16.09 22.98 -3.54
C GLU A 16 -16.33 21.62 -2.86
N LEU A 17 -15.28 20.83 -2.66
CA LEU A 17 -15.37 19.59 -1.89
C LEU A 17 -15.72 19.87 -0.41
N LYS A 18 -15.16 20.95 0.17
CA LYS A 18 -15.54 21.43 1.51
C LYS A 18 -17.02 21.77 1.60
N LYS A 19 -17.58 22.49 0.60
CA LYS A 19 -19.03 22.79 0.55
C LYS A 19 -19.88 21.52 0.44
N ILE A 20 -19.40 20.50 -0.28
CA ILE A 20 -20.08 19.21 -0.37
C ILE A 20 -20.14 18.56 1.02
N ILE A 21 -19.02 18.51 1.72
CA ILE A 21 -18.92 17.96 3.09
C ILE A 21 -19.84 18.71 4.06
N LEU A 22 -19.94 20.03 3.93
CA LEU A 22 -20.80 20.88 4.78
C LEU A 22 -22.28 20.88 4.37
N ASN A 23 -22.66 20.09 3.35
CA ASN A 23 -24.01 20.05 2.78
C ASN A 23 -24.50 21.37 2.20
N GLU A 24 -23.59 22.19 1.68
CA GLU A 24 -23.86 23.49 1.09
C GLU A 24 -23.86 23.46 -0.45
N HIS A 25 -23.63 22.29 -1.06
CA HIS A 25 -23.53 22.12 -2.50
C HIS A 25 -24.65 21.21 -3.05
N GLU A 26 -25.07 21.44 -4.32
CA GLU A 26 -26.10 20.61 -4.97
C GLU A 26 -25.77 19.10 -5.01
N VAL A 27 -24.48 18.76 -5.14
CA VAL A 27 -23.98 17.38 -5.16
C VAL A 27 -24.22 16.67 -3.85
N SER A 28 -24.18 17.37 -2.71
CA SER A 28 -24.49 16.80 -1.40
C SER A 28 -25.89 16.18 -1.40
N LYS A 29 -26.88 16.93 -1.94
CA LYS A 29 -28.27 16.44 -2.05
C LYS A 29 -28.39 15.21 -2.94
N LYS A 30 -27.60 15.17 -4.03
CA LYS A 30 -27.56 14.00 -4.93
C LYS A 30 -26.98 12.77 -4.23
N ILE A 31 -25.89 12.94 -3.48
CA ILE A 31 -25.28 11.87 -2.69
C ILE A 31 -26.28 11.36 -1.65
N ILE A 32 -26.93 12.26 -0.93
CA ILE A 32 -27.92 11.91 0.11
C ILE A 32 -29.12 11.16 -0.50
N SER A 33 -29.63 11.60 -1.64
CA SER A 33 -30.81 10.98 -2.27
C SER A 33 -30.50 9.68 -3.01
N ALA A 34 -29.27 9.46 -3.42
CA ALA A 34 -28.88 8.21 -4.09
C ALA A 34 -28.97 7.02 -3.15
N LYS A 35 -29.48 5.87 -3.62
CA LYS A 35 -29.54 4.64 -2.83
C LYS A 35 -28.14 4.17 -2.45
N ASN A 36 -27.28 4.00 -3.44
CA ASN A 36 -25.92 3.48 -3.32
C ASN A 36 -24.93 4.42 -4.02
N PRO A 37 -24.60 5.58 -3.44
CA PRO A 37 -23.60 6.47 -4.02
C PRO A 37 -22.21 5.89 -3.84
N ILE A 38 -21.27 6.28 -4.71
CA ILE A 38 -19.85 5.98 -4.55
C ILE A 38 -19.08 7.29 -4.61
N VAL A 39 -18.20 7.51 -3.65
CA VAL A 39 -17.24 8.60 -3.59
C VAL A 39 -15.85 7.97 -3.64
N ILE A 40 -15.06 8.31 -4.64
CA ILE A 40 -13.73 7.74 -4.85
C ILE A 40 -12.67 8.83 -4.68
N PHE A 41 -11.76 8.61 -3.74
CA PHE A 41 -10.55 9.43 -3.58
C PHE A 41 -9.41 8.81 -4.39
N GLY A 42 -8.90 9.55 -5.38
CA GLY A 42 -7.62 9.20 -5.99
C GLY A 42 -6.48 9.45 -4.99
N GLN A 43 -5.48 8.59 -4.99
CA GLN A 43 -4.34 8.68 -4.05
C GLN A 43 -3.62 10.04 -4.11
N SER A 44 -3.61 10.71 -5.26
CA SER A 44 -3.05 12.07 -5.40
C SER A 44 -3.76 13.10 -4.52
N ALA A 45 -5.06 12.95 -4.29
CA ALA A 45 -5.82 13.84 -3.41
C ALA A 45 -5.40 13.69 -1.93
N LEU A 46 -4.93 12.50 -1.56
CA LEU A 46 -4.45 12.21 -0.20
C LEU A 46 -3.05 12.78 0.09
N LYS A 47 -2.35 13.30 -0.93
CA LYS A 47 -1.04 13.98 -0.79
C LYS A 47 -1.17 15.49 -0.53
N LEU A 48 -2.39 16.04 -0.57
CA LEU A 48 -2.63 17.44 -0.30
C LEU A 48 -2.53 17.72 1.21
N ASN A 49 -2.08 18.93 1.59
CA ASN A 49 -2.01 19.34 3.00
C ASN A 49 -3.37 19.29 3.71
N SER A 50 -4.47 19.45 2.96
CA SER A 50 -5.84 19.37 3.48
C SER A 50 -6.46 17.97 3.41
N SER A 51 -5.69 16.96 3.02
CA SER A 51 -6.20 15.61 2.75
C SER A 51 -6.91 14.99 3.94
N GLY A 52 -6.33 15.07 5.13
CA GLY A 52 -6.94 14.54 6.36
C GLY A 52 -8.31 15.17 6.64
N TYR A 53 -8.42 16.49 6.56
CA TYR A 53 -9.70 17.20 6.74
C TYR A 53 -10.73 16.77 5.69
N LEU A 54 -10.34 16.69 4.43
CA LEU A 54 -11.26 16.35 3.33
C LEU A 54 -11.72 14.90 3.39
N PHE A 55 -10.81 13.98 3.69
CA PHE A 55 -11.11 12.56 3.79
C PHE A 55 -12.00 12.26 4.99
N GLU A 56 -11.59 12.69 6.18
CA GLU A 56 -12.37 12.45 7.41
C GLU A 56 -13.71 13.21 7.39
N GLY A 57 -13.73 14.42 6.83
CA GLY A 57 -14.98 15.17 6.62
C GLY A 57 -15.95 14.45 5.69
N MET A 58 -15.47 13.90 4.57
CA MET A 58 -16.29 13.12 3.65
C MET A 58 -16.78 11.81 4.30
N LYS A 59 -15.90 11.10 5.00
CA LYS A 59 -16.27 9.89 5.75
C LYS A 59 -17.38 10.17 6.75
N LYS A 60 -17.24 11.25 7.52
CA LYS A 60 -18.25 11.71 8.48
C LYS A 60 -19.58 12.05 7.78
N PHE A 61 -19.51 12.86 6.71
CA PHE A 61 -20.70 13.23 5.93
C PHE A 61 -21.45 12.02 5.39
N LEU A 62 -20.75 11.02 4.85
CA LEU A 62 -21.35 9.79 4.35
C LEU A 62 -21.95 8.93 5.46
N SER A 63 -21.27 8.81 6.60
CA SER A 63 -21.74 8.04 7.77
C SER A 63 -23.00 8.68 8.38
N GLU A 64 -23.02 9.99 8.57
CA GLU A 64 -24.17 10.74 9.10
C GLU A 64 -25.41 10.65 8.21
N ASN A 65 -25.22 10.44 6.90
CA ASN A 65 -26.31 10.26 5.94
C ASN A 65 -26.59 8.79 5.59
N ASN A 66 -26.10 7.84 6.43
CA ASN A 66 -26.29 6.40 6.27
C ASN A 66 -25.84 5.86 4.90
N LYS A 67 -24.73 6.40 4.38
CA LYS A 67 -24.07 5.95 3.13
C LYS A 67 -22.85 5.07 3.40
N ILE A 68 -22.47 4.92 4.67
CA ILE A 68 -21.52 3.90 5.17
C ILE A 68 -22.27 3.14 6.25
N ASN A 69 -22.58 1.88 6.02
CA ASN A 69 -23.31 0.97 6.89
C ASN A 69 -22.91 -0.48 6.58
N ASP A 70 -23.51 -1.46 7.24
CA ASP A 70 -23.17 -2.89 7.07
C ASP A 70 -23.41 -3.42 5.65
N ASP A 71 -24.35 -2.83 4.91
CA ASP A 71 -24.73 -3.28 3.56
C ASP A 71 -23.99 -2.51 2.46
N TRP A 72 -23.48 -1.31 2.74
CA TRP A 72 -22.89 -0.42 1.73
C TRP A 72 -21.83 0.50 2.28
N ASN A 73 -20.67 0.51 1.63
CA ASN A 73 -19.61 1.49 1.87
C ASN A 73 -19.47 2.42 0.67
N ALA A 74 -19.93 3.66 0.83
CA ALA A 74 -19.86 4.67 -0.22
C ALA A 74 -18.47 5.29 -0.41
N LEU A 75 -17.50 5.04 0.48
CA LEU A 75 -16.17 5.66 0.42
C LEU A 75 -15.12 4.66 -0.06
N SER A 76 -14.41 5.03 -1.10
CA SER A 76 -13.32 4.21 -1.64
C SER A 76 -12.07 5.05 -1.93
N VAL A 77 -10.91 4.44 -1.81
CA VAL A 77 -9.62 5.02 -2.19
C VAL A 77 -9.03 4.25 -3.35
N LEU A 78 -8.65 4.97 -4.41
CA LEU A 78 -7.97 4.39 -5.56
C LEU A 78 -6.46 4.48 -5.34
N SER A 79 -5.86 3.38 -4.91
CA SER A 79 -4.41 3.28 -4.72
C SER A 79 -3.69 3.19 -6.07
N ASN A 80 -2.48 3.76 -6.15
CA ASN A 80 -1.63 3.69 -7.34
C ASN A 80 -0.69 2.47 -7.34
N ASN A 81 -0.53 1.81 -6.20
CA ASN A 81 0.41 0.71 -6.07
C ASN A 81 -0.32 -0.62 -5.95
N ALA A 82 0.23 -1.64 -6.59
CA ALA A 82 -0.25 -3.00 -6.46
C ALA A 82 -0.13 -3.48 -4.99
N SER A 83 -1.08 -4.28 -4.57
CA SER A 83 -1.14 -4.90 -3.23
C SER A 83 -1.11 -3.95 -2.02
N THR A 84 -1.33 -2.64 -2.21
CA THR A 84 -1.52 -1.74 -1.06
C THR A 84 -2.71 -2.17 -0.19
N VAL A 85 -3.80 -2.64 -0.79
CA VAL A 85 -4.95 -3.17 -0.07
C VAL A 85 -4.54 -4.40 0.76
N GLY A 86 -3.77 -5.33 0.17
CA GLY A 86 -3.24 -6.48 0.88
C GLY A 86 -2.32 -6.13 2.06
N ALA A 87 -1.59 -5.02 1.97
CA ALA A 87 -0.77 -4.53 3.08
C ALA A 87 -1.66 -4.03 4.25
N TYR A 88 -2.81 -3.42 3.96
CA TYR A 88 -3.81 -3.09 4.98
C TYR A 88 -4.45 -4.34 5.59
N ASP A 89 -4.81 -5.33 4.77
CA ASP A 89 -5.42 -6.59 5.22
C ASP A 89 -4.47 -7.39 6.14
N LEU A 90 -3.16 -7.27 5.93
CA LEU A 90 -2.14 -7.92 6.74
C LEU A 90 -1.70 -7.10 7.97
N ASP A 91 -2.27 -5.91 8.16
CA ASP A 91 -1.93 -4.99 9.26
C ASP A 91 -0.40 -4.70 9.38
N ILE A 92 0.29 -4.71 8.23
CA ILE A 92 1.74 -4.46 8.17
C ILE A 92 2.09 -2.96 8.00
N LEU A 93 1.08 -2.09 8.01
CA LEU A 93 1.25 -0.66 7.93
C LEU A 93 1.36 -0.08 9.34
N ASP A 94 2.55 0.35 9.70
CA ASP A 94 2.78 1.04 10.95
C ASP A 94 2.39 2.53 10.84
N ASN A 95 2.03 3.12 11.99
CA ASN A 95 1.81 4.57 12.13
C ASN A 95 3.13 5.35 12.17
N GLU A 96 4.27 4.66 12.24
CA GLU A 96 5.59 5.27 12.11
C GLU A 96 5.73 5.87 10.71
N THR A 97 5.90 7.16 10.66
CA THR A 97 6.05 7.86 9.39
C THR A 97 7.44 7.62 8.82
N ILE A 98 7.56 7.71 7.51
CA ILE A 98 8.86 7.69 6.83
C ILE A 98 9.81 8.74 7.40
N ASP A 99 9.29 9.80 8.00
CA ASP A 99 10.06 10.85 8.66
C ASP A 99 10.87 10.32 9.84
N ASN A 100 10.36 9.29 10.55
CA ASN A 100 11.11 8.63 11.62
C ASN A 100 12.28 7.81 11.08
N VAL A 101 12.11 7.17 9.92
CA VAL A 101 13.21 6.50 9.19
C VAL A 101 14.23 7.53 8.73
N LEU A 102 13.76 8.68 8.20
CA LEU A 102 14.60 9.75 7.70
C LEU A 102 15.30 10.55 8.81
N SER A 103 14.80 10.52 10.04
CA SER A 103 15.37 11.21 11.20
C SER A 103 16.46 10.42 11.93
N ASN A 104 16.92 9.31 11.36
CA ASN A 104 18.05 8.49 11.86
C ASN A 104 17.84 7.92 13.26
N GLN A 105 16.63 7.46 13.55
CA GLN A 105 16.31 6.81 14.83
C GLN A 105 16.60 5.29 14.83
N PHE A 106 17.01 4.74 13.68
CA PHE A 106 17.24 3.31 13.52
C PHE A 106 18.72 3.01 13.26
N GLU A 107 19.25 1.99 13.91
CA GLU A 107 20.59 1.49 13.68
C GLU A 107 20.68 0.50 12.50
N LEU A 108 19.54 -0.16 12.18
CA LEU A 108 19.43 -1.15 11.11
C LEU A 108 18.14 -0.91 10.31
N ILE A 109 18.27 -0.83 8.99
CA ILE A 109 17.15 -0.61 8.07
C ILE A 109 17.18 -1.71 7.00
N PHE A 110 16.03 -2.37 6.80
CA PHE A 110 15.82 -3.27 5.67
C PHE A 110 14.95 -2.60 4.61
N LEU A 111 15.45 -2.54 3.37
CA LEU A 111 14.74 -2.02 2.22
C LEU A 111 14.34 -3.19 1.31
N PHE A 112 13.07 -3.54 1.30
CA PHE A 112 12.52 -4.57 0.41
C PHE A 112 12.01 -3.94 -0.87
N GLY A 113 12.81 -4.00 -1.95
CA GLY A 113 12.49 -3.43 -3.25
C GLY A 113 12.18 -1.94 -3.23
N GLN A 114 12.69 -1.21 -2.22
CA GLN A 114 12.36 0.19 -2.01
C GLN A 114 13.50 1.09 -2.50
N ASP A 115 13.29 1.73 -3.65
CA ASP A 115 14.28 2.56 -4.34
C ASP A 115 13.95 4.06 -4.34
N ASN A 116 12.72 4.42 -3.98
CA ASN A 116 12.23 5.80 -4.08
C ASN A 116 12.40 6.63 -2.80
N LEU A 117 13.12 6.11 -1.81
CA LEU A 117 13.39 6.84 -0.58
C LEU A 117 14.59 7.77 -0.75
N ASN A 118 14.41 9.01 -0.34
CA ASN A 118 15.51 9.98 -0.28
C ASN A 118 16.09 10.01 1.14
N ILE A 119 16.72 8.91 1.54
CA ILE A 119 17.38 8.77 2.84
C ILE A 119 18.76 9.42 2.73
N LYS A 120 19.08 10.31 3.66
CA LYS A 120 20.45 10.76 3.88
C LYS A 120 21.09 9.82 4.88
N LYS A 121 21.87 8.84 4.38
CA LYS A 121 22.59 7.87 5.20
C LYS A 121 23.55 8.56 6.16
N ASN A 122 23.52 8.17 7.42
CA ASN A 122 24.48 8.57 8.45
C ASN A 122 25.21 7.34 9.01
N ASN A 123 24.78 6.78 10.13
CA ASN A 123 25.43 5.67 10.81
C ASN A 123 24.62 4.36 10.78
N GLU A 124 23.41 4.39 10.23
CA GLU A 124 22.57 3.21 10.09
C GLU A 124 23.19 2.18 9.12
N PHE A 125 23.04 0.91 9.46
CA PHE A 125 23.38 -0.21 8.57
C PHE A 125 22.17 -0.50 7.70
N ILE A 126 22.34 -0.39 6.38
CA ILE A 126 21.26 -0.59 5.41
C ILE A 126 21.44 -1.91 4.69
N VAL A 127 20.42 -2.77 4.77
CA VAL A 127 20.31 -4.00 3.99
C VAL A 127 19.30 -3.79 2.87
N TYR A 128 19.72 -3.90 1.63
CA TYR A 128 18.83 -3.85 0.48
C TYR A 128 18.53 -5.27 -0.03
N ILE A 129 17.24 -5.57 -0.14
CA ILE A 129 16.72 -6.81 -0.72
C ILE A 129 15.94 -6.42 -1.95
N GLY A 130 16.43 -6.72 -3.15
CA GLY A 130 15.81 -6.25 -4.37
C GLY A 130 16.42 -6.84 -5.63
N THR A 131 15.86 -6.44 -6.78
CA THR A 131 16.14 -7.04 -8.09
C THR A 131 16.99 -6.18 -9.01
N HIS A 132 17.13 -4.90 -8.71
CA HIS A 132 17.83 -3.93 -9.54
C HIS A 132 18.79 -3.06 -8.73
N GLY A 133 19.81 -2.54 -9.39
CA GLY A 133 20.84 -1.70 -8.78
C GLY A 133 20.46 -0.22 -8.72
N ASP A 134 19.31 0.08 -8.15
CA ASP A 134 18.80 1.45 -7.99
C ASP A 134 19.30 2.13 -6.71
N ARG A 135 18.67 3.23 -6.29
CA ARG A 135 19.08 4.04 -5.14
C ARG A 135 19.18 3.25 -3.83
N GLY A 136 18.27 2.30 -3.61
CA GLY A 136 18.30 1.43 -2.44
C GLY A 136 19.59 0.63 -2.38
N ALA A 137 20.01 0.04 -3.51
CA ALA A 137 21.25 -0.70 -3.62
C ALA A 137 22.49 0.21 -3.48
N GLU A 138 22.45 1.43 -4.03
CA GLU A 138 23.56 2.40 -3.93
C GLU A 138 23.86 2.80 -2.48
N MET A 139 22.81 2.91 -1.64
CA MET A 139 22.95 3.29 -0.24
C MET A 139 23.28 2.10 0.70
N ALA A 140 23.09 0.87 0.23
CA ALA A 140 23.17 -0.31 1.07
C ALA A 140 24.60 -0.65 1.51
N ASP A 141 24.74 -1.14 2.72
CA ASP A 141 25.97 -1.79 3.23
C ASP A 141 26.01 -3.26 2.85
N LEU A 142 24.81 -3.87 2.69
CA LEU A 142 24.65 -5.26 2.28
C LEU A 142 23.52 -5.37 1.27
N ILE A 143 23.79 -6.04 0.15
CA ILE A 143 22.80 -6.35 -0.88
C ILE A 143 22.52 -7.85 -0.87
N LEU A 144 21.25 -8.21 -0.77
CA LEU A 144 20.74 -9.57 -0.89
C LEU A 144 19.89 -9.65 -2.16
N PRO A 145 20.35 -10.33 -3.22
CA PRO A 145 19.63 -10.37 -4.49
C PRO A 145 18.30 -11.14 -4.35
N SER A 146 17.22 -10.51 -4.75
CA SER A 146 15.87 -11.02 -4.68
C SER A 146 15.33 -11.39 -6.07
N ALA A 147 14.35 -12.30 -6.09
CA ALA A 147 13.60 -12.65 -7.28
C ALA A 147 12.67 -11.53 -7.71
N ALA A 148 12.60 -11.24 -9.01
CA ALA A 148 11.61 -10.33 -9.56
C ALA A 148 10.19 -10.91 -9.42
N TYR A 149 9.17 -10.04 -9.50
CA TYR A 149 7.76 -10.48 -9.40
C TYR A 149 7.38 -11.52 -10.48
N THR A 150 8.09 -11.57 -11.60
CA THR A 150 7.92 -12.58 -12.67
C THR A 150 8.66 -13.88 -12.40
N GLU A 151 9.51 -13.93 -11.39
CA GLU A 151 10.40 -15.05 -11.04
C GLU A 151 9.96 -15.76 -9.76
N GLN A 152 8.88 -15.30 -9.15
CA GLN A 152 8.28 -15.90 -7.95
C GLN A 152 6.75 -15.96 -8.06
N ASP A 153 6.15 -16.96 -7.42
CA ASP A 153 4.71 -16.98 -7.23
C ASP A 153 4.36 -16.03 -6.08
N GLY A 154 3.29 -15.26 -6.23
CA GLY A 154 2.88 -14.29 -5.23
C GLY A 154 1.37 -14.08 -5.18
N TYR A 155 0.87 -13.72 -4.01
CA TYR A 155 -0.51 -13.28 -3.85
C TYR A 155 -0.59 -11.76 -3.94
N TYR A 156 -1.56 -11.29 -4.72
CA TYR A 156 -1.82 -9.86 -4.93
C TYR A 156 -3.27 -9.56 -4.64
N THR A 157 -3.53 -8.55 -3.85
CA THR A 157 -4.88 -8.04 -3.61
C THR A 157 -5.15 -6.88 -4.55
N ASN A 158 -6.23 -6.97 -5.34
CA ASN A 158 -6.63 -5.90 -6.24
C ASN A 158 -7.36 -4.77 -5.48
N LEU A 159 -7.76 -3.71 -6.20
CA LEU A 159 -8.47 -2.57 -5.60
C LEU A 159 -9.86 -2.91 -5.04
N GLU A 160 -10.43 -4.04 -5.44
CA GLU A 160 -11.71 -4.54 -4.93
C GLU A 160 -11.55 -5.45 -3.70
N GLY A 161 -10.30 -5.65 -3.23
CA GLY A 161 -10.01 -6.55 -2.11
C GLY A 161 -9.93 -8.04 -2.52
N ASN A 162 -9.96 -8.36 -3.81
CA ASN A 162 -9.88 -9.75 -4.25
C ASN A 162 -8.43 -10.24 -4.25
N LEU A 163 -8.17 -11.32 -3.54
CA LEU A 163 -6.88 -11.99 -3.50
C LEU A 163 -6.68 -12.83 -4.76
N GLN A 164 -5.59 -12.60 -5.48
CA GLN A 164 -5.26 -13.27 -6.73
C GLN A 164 -3.87 -13.88 -6.66
N LEU A 165 -3.72 -15.13 -7.10
CA LEU A 165 -2.42 -15.78 -7.22
C LEU A 165 -1.82 -15.50 -8.59
N ALA A 166 -0.63 -14.93 -8.62
CA ALA A 166 0.20 -14.80 -9.81
C ALA A 166 1.26 -15.89 -9.82
N PHE A 167 1.35 -16.61 -10.92
CA PHE A 167 2.37 -17.65 -11.11
C PHE A 167 3.63 -17.05 -11.73
N LYS A 168 4.77 -17.54 -11.31
CA LYS A 168 6.04 -17.17 -11.93
C LYS A 168 6.10 -17.56 -13.40
N ALA A 169 6.70 -16.71 -14.21
CA ALA A 169 6.94 -16.92 -15.63
C ALA A 169 8.39 -17.36 -15.91
N SER A 170 9.30 -17.15 -14.97
CA SER A 170 10.74 -17.44 -15.10
C SER A 170 11.32 -17.89 -13.76
N TYR A 171 12.62 -18.07 -13.72
CA TYR A 171 13.36 -18.43 -12.51
C TYR A 171 14.34 -17.30 -12.16
N PRO A 172 14.62 -17.06 -10.85
CA PRO A 172 15.60 -16.09 -10.43
C PRO A 172 16.98 -16.37 -11.05
N PRO A 173 17.70 -15.35 -11.53
CA PRO A 173 19.04 -15.52 -12.10
C PRO A 173 20.09 -15.66 -10.99
N GLY A 174 21.14 -16.44 -11.28
CA GLY A 174 22.30 -16.57 -10.40
C GLY A 174 21.95 -17.04 -8.99
N GLU A 175 22.30 -16.25 -8.00
CA GLU A 175 22.03 -16.54 -6.56
C GLU A 175 20.81 -15.81 -6.00
N ALA A 176 20.01 -15.16 -6.85
CA ALA A 176 18.79 -14.49 -6.43
C ALA A 176 17.78 -15.52 -5.89
N LYS A 177 17.10 -15.16 -4.80
CA LYS A 177 16.12 -16.00 -4.09
C LYS A 177 14.81 -15.28 -3.92
N GLU A 178 13.73 -16.02 -3.69
CA GLU A 178 12.46 -15.43 -3.28
C GLU A 178 12.63 -14.75 -1.90
N ASP A 179 11.97 -13.61 -1.67
CA ASP A 179 12.12 -12.80 -0.45
C ASP A 179 11.92 -13.60 0.83
N TRP A 180 10.94 -14.49 0.85
CA TRP A 180 10.66 -15.35 2.00
C TRP A 180 11.81 -16.32 2.33
N GLU A 181 12.54 -16.78 1.32
CA GLU A 181 13.72 -17.66 1.52
C GLU A 181 14.86 -16.86 2.16
N ILE A 182 15.08 -15.62 1.68
CA ILE A 182 16.08 -14.71 2.25
C ILE A 182 15.77 -14.46 3.72
N VAL A 183 14.53 -14.10 4.06
CA VAL A 183 14.09 -13.82 5.43
C VAL A 183 14.20 -15.08 6.29
N ASN A 184 13.85 -16.24 5.75
CA ASN A 184 13.92 -17.53 6.45
C ASN A 184 15.39 -17.94 6.77
N GLU A 185 16.30 -17.72 5.82
CA GLU A 185 17.75 -17.94 6.03
C GLU A 185 18.34 -16.96 7.04
N LEU A 186 17.95 -15.68 6.98
CA LEU A 186 18.35 -14.68 7.99
C LEU A 186 17.91 -15.11 9.39
N SER A 187 16.64 -15.49 9.55
CA SER A 187 16.13 -15.98 10.83
C SER A 187 16.92 -17.20 11.35
N LYS A 188 17.20 -18.15 10.47
CA LYS A 188 18.00 -19.32 10.83
C LYS A 188 19.42 -18.95 11.29
N LYS A 189 20.03 -17.96 10.65
CA LYS A 189 21.40 -17.51 11.00
C LYS A 189 21.43 -16.68 12.29
N LEU A 190 20.44 -15.80 12.49
CA LEU A 190 20.41 -14.86 13.61
C LEU A 190 19.87 -15.48 14.90
N VAL A 191 18.80 -16.28 14.80
CA VAL A 191 18.11 -16.85 15.97
C VAL A 191 18.10 -18.37 16.01
N GLY A 192 18.79 -19.04 15.07
CA GLY A 192 18.93 -20.50 15.02
C GLY A 192 17.67 -21.25 14.59
N LYS A 193 16.61 -20.56 14.15
CA LYS A 193 15.30 -21.14 13.80
C LYS A 193 14.78 -20.59 12.50
N SER A 194 14.32 -21.48 11.61
CA SER A 194 13.56 -21.10 10.41
C SER A 194 12.15 -20.70 10.79
N LEU A 195 11.62 -19.67 10.15
CA LEU A 195 10.23 -19.20 10.34
C LEU A 195 9.26 -20.19 9.73
N TYR A 196 9.56 -20.65 8.52
CA TYR A 196 8.73 -21.56 7.75
C TYR A 196 9.54 -22.76 7.28
N THR A 197 8.93 -23.95 7.22
CA THR A 197 9.58 -25.19 6.76
C THR A 197 9.70 -25.25 5.24
N ASN A 198 8.74 -24.68 4.53
CA ASN A 198 8.69 -24.57 3.08
C ASN A 198 7.65 -23.52 2.65
N LYS A 199 7.56 -23.24 1.35
CA LYS A 199 6.63 -22.25 0.79
C LYS A 199 5.16 -22.57 1.07
N GLN A 200 4.77 -23.85 1.04
CA GLN A 200 3.39 -24.24 1.34
C GLN A 200 3.02 -23.89 2.79
N ASN A 201 3.91 -24.14 3.73
CA ASN A 201 3.71 -23.77 5.14
C ASN A 201 3.57 -22.25 5.33
N LEU A 202 4.33 -21.44 4.59
CA LEU A 202 4.15 -19.98 4.56
C LEU A 202 2.76 -19.61 4.05
N ILE A 203 2.35 -20.19 2.91
CA ILE A 203 1.04 -19.92 2.30
C ILE A 203 -0.11 -20.31 3.24
N ASP A 204 -0.03 -21.47 3.86
CA ASP A 204 -1.06 -21.94 4.80
C ASP A 204 -1.21 -20.99 5.99
N ASN A 205 -0.08 -20.51 6.54
CA ASN A 205 -0.11 -19.51 7.62
C ASN A 205 -0.68 -18.17 7.15
N PHE A 206 -0.31 -17.71 5.97
CA PHE A 206 -0.83 -16.49 5.36
C PHE A 206 -2.36 -16.55 5.17
N LEU A 207 -2.86 -17.62 4.55
CA LEU A 207 -4.30 -17.79 4.32
C LEU A 207 -5.08 -17.94 5.63
N ASN A 208 -4.52 -18.59 6.64
CA ASN A 208 -5.13 -18.68 7.96
C ASN A 208 -5.16 -17.34 8.70
N TYR A 209 -4.22 -16.44 8.44
CA TYR A 209 -4.23 -15.09 9.01
C TYR A 209 -5.33 -14.21 8.43
N LEU A 210 -5.67 -14.40 7.16
CA LEU A 210 -6.71 -13.62 6.46
C LEU A 210 -8.15 -14.10 6.74
N ASN A 211 -8.35 -15.29 7.32
CA ASN A 211 -9.66 -15.85 7.68
C ASN A 211 -10.00 -15.55 9.15
#